data_d2859a5ac52247efe270bebaf22003fc
#
_entry.id   d2859a5ac52247efe270bebaf22003fc
#
_cell.length_a   1.000
_cell.length_b   1.000
_cell.length_c   1.000
_cell.angle_alpha   90.00
_cell.angle_beta   90.00
_cell.angle_gamma   90.00
#
_symmetry.space_group_name_H-M   'P 1'
#
loop_
_entity.id
_entity.type
_entity.pdbx_description
1 polymer ?
#
loop_
_entity_poly.entity_id
_entity_poly.type
_entity_poly.pdbx_seq_one_letter_code
_entity_poly.pdbx_strand_id
1 'polypeptide(L)'
;MTVYVALLRGVNVGGRGKVDMRELKNQVEALGCSDVSTYINSGNVIFRDRRAASTLTRELEQKLERRVAVRSLAQIRALCKRIPEGWGNDQEQKTDIGFALDEPGELLWHALRKDLKPREGPEWEVEVTARNVNTVRTLRAKMEAL
;
A
#
# COMPACT_ATOMS: atom_id res chain seq x y z
N MET A 1 -7.77 -17.83 7.95
CA MET A 1 -6.65 -16.87 7.82
C MET A 1 -7.14 -15.60 7.14
N THR A 2 -6.59 -14.48 7.54
CA THR A 2 -6.92 -13.18 6.94
C THR A 2 -6.01 -12.91 5.74
N VAL A 3 -6.57 -12.34 4.68
CA VAL A 3 -5.79 -11.83 3.55
C VAL A 3 -5.36 -10.40 3.89
N TYR A 4 -4.07 -10.15 3.82
CA TYR A 4 -3.46 -8.86 4.12
C TYR A 4 -2.69 -8.31 2.93
N VAL A 5 -2.51 -7.00 2.93
CA VAL A 5 -1.49 -6.34 2.12
C VAL A 5 -0.59 -5.53 3.06
N ALA A 6 0.71 -5.62 2.84
CA ALA A 6 1.71 -4.78 3.48
C ALA A 6 2.23 -3.79 2.46
N LEU A 7 2.18 -2.51 2.81
CA LEU A 7 2.60 -1.41 1.96
C LEU A 7 3.85 -0.78 2.57
N LEU A 8 4.99 -0.96 1.91
CA LEU A 8 6.27 -0.47 2.40
C LEU A 8 6.45 1.01 2.04
N ARG A 9 6.98 1.78 2.99
CA ARG A 9 7.33 3.17 2.75
C ARG A 9 8.74 3.29 2.20
N GLY A 10 8.95 4.18 1.24
CA GLY A 10 10.29 4.56 0.77
C GLY A 10 10.95 3.61 -0.21
N VAL A 11 10.19 2.72 -0.85
CA VAL A 11 10.72 1.78 -1.84
C VAL A 11 10.81 2.46 -3.21
N ASN A 12 11.94 2.26 -3.90
CA ASN A 12 12.19 2.75 -5.27
C ASN A 12 12.15 4.27 -5.43
N VAL A 13 12.47 5.01 -4.36
CA VAL A 13 12.52 6.46 -4.40
C VAL A 13 13.94 6.91 -4.77
N GLY A 14 14.12 7.57 -5.92
CA GLY A 14 15.39 8.17 -6.34
C GLY A 14 16.58 7.22 -6.41
N GLY A 15 16.35 5.94 -6.69
CA GLY A 15 17.39 4.92 -6.74
C GLY A 15 17.88 4.45 -5.38
N ARG A 16 17.46 5.10 -4.31
CA ARG A 16 17.72 4.66 -2.93
C ARG A 16 16.54 3.85 -2.41
N GLY A 17 16.80 2.92 -1.51
CA GLY A 17 15.76 2.07 -0.95
C GLY A 17 15.19 1.06 -1.93
N LYS A 18 15.91 0.82 -3.02
CA LYS A 18 15.54 -0.20 -4.00
C LYS A 18 15.54 -1.57 -3.33
N VAL A 19 14.41 -2.25 -3.42
CA VAL A 19 14.23 -3.58 -2.82
C VAL A 19 14.04 -4.59 -3.94
N ASP A 20 14.79 -5.69 -3.87
CA ASP A 20 14.57 -6.83 -4.74
C ASP A 20 13.24 -7.48 -4.32
N MET A 21 12.27 -7.55 -5.23
CA MET A 21 10.94 -8.09 -4.93
C MET A 21 11.00 -9.58 -4.57
N ARG A 22 11.96 -10.32 -5.11
CA ARG A 22 12.15 -11.74 -4.77
C ARG A 22 12.67 -11.87 -3.33
N GLU A 23 13.63 -11.05 -2.97
CA GLU A 23 14.16 -10.99 -1.61
C GLU A 23 13.06 -10.60 -0.61
N LEU A 24 12.27 -9.60 -0.94
CA LEU A 24 11.13 -9.15 -0.13
C LEU A 24 10.15 -10.30 0.11
N LYS A 25 9.79 -11.03 -0.94
CA LYS A 25 8.91 -12.19 -0.83
C LYS A 25 9.52 -13.24 0.12
N ASN A 26 10.80 -13.54 -0.03
CA ASN A 26 11.50 -14.50 0.81
C ASN A 26 11.51 -14.08 2.28
N GLN A 27 11.71 -12.81 2.56
CA GLN A 27 11.72 -12.28 3.92
C GLN A 27 10.34 -12.39 4.58
N VAL A 28 9.27 -12.11 3.83
CA VAL A 28 7.90 -12.22 4.34
C VAL A 28 7.53 -13.69 4.56
N GLU A 29 7.92 -14.56 3.65
CA GLU A 29 7.73 -16.02 3.84
C GLU A 29 8.48 -16.54 5.05
N ALA A 30 9.67 -16.03 5.31
CA ALA A 30 10.48 -16.42 6.47
C ALA A 30 9.82 -16.05 7.80
N LEU A 31 8.91 -15.06 7.82
CA LEU A 31 8.12 -14.71 8.99
C LEU A 31 6.92 -15.65 9.21
N GLY A 32 6.71 -16.62 8.34
CA GLY A 32 5.62 -17.58 8.44
C GLY A 32 4.36 -17.20 7.68
N CYS A 33 4.39 -16.13 6.91
CA CYS A 33 3.25 -15.72 6.08
C CYS A 33 3.04 -16.71 4.92
N SER A 34 1.78 -16.96 4.57
CA SER A 34 1.39 -17.91 3.51
C SER A 34 0.96 -17.17 2.24
N ASP A 35 1.05 -17.86 1.11
CA ASP A 35 0.58 -17.36 -0.20
C ASP A 35 1.10 -15.97 -0.53
N VAL A 36 2.39 -15.75 -0.30
CA VAL A 36 3.05 -14.46 -0.46
C VAL A 36 3.25 -14.14 -1.93
N SER A 37 2.81 -12.95 -2.34
CA SER A 37 3.07 -12.42 -3.69
C SER A 37 3.35 -10.93 -3.60
N THR A 38 4.10 -10.42 -4.57
CA THR A 38 4.40 -8.99 -4.66
C THR A 38 3.72 -8.40 -5.89
N TYR A 39 3.40 -7.11 -5.83
CA TYR A 39 2.82 -6.41 -6.96
C TYR A 39 3.59 -5.11 -7.18
N ILE A 40 4.11 -4.95 -8.38
CA ILE A 40 4.96 -3.85 -8.86
C ILE A 40 6.08 -3.48 -7.89
N ASN A 41 7.03 -2.66 -8.37
CA ASN A 41 8.27 -2.35 -7.63
C ASN A 41 8.11 -1.28 -6.55
N SER A 42 6.89 -1.00 -6.10
CA SER A 42 6.61 0.00 -5.08
C SER A 42 6.42 -0.58 -3.67
N GLY A 43 6.79 -1.85 -3.48
CA GLY A 43 6.75 -2.45 -2.14
C GLY A 43 5.36 -2.84 -1.67
N ASN A 44 4.60 -3.52 -2.53
CA ASN A 44 3.29 -4.05 -2.19
C ASN A 44 3.40 -5.57 -2.05
N VAL A 45 3.07 -6.10 -0.86
CA VAL A 45 3.14 -7.53 -0.58
C VAL A 45 1.79 -8.03 -0.11
N ILE A 46 1.26 -9.04 -0.80
CA ILE A 46 -0.02 -9.66 -0.45
C ILE A 46 0.26 -11.04 0.15
N PHE A 47 -0.43 -11.38 1.23
CA PHE A 47 -0.22 -12.66 1.91
C PHE A 47 -1.43 -13.03 2.77
N ARG A 48 -1.42 -14.26 3.29
CA ARG A 48 -2.37 -14.73 4.30
C ARG A 48 -1.65 -14.97 5.61
N ASP A 49 -2.30 -14.64 6.71
CA ASP A 49 -1.76 -14.90 8.04
C ASP A 49 -2.88 -14.95 9.08
N ARG A 50 -2.60 -15.62 10.21
CA ARG A 50 -3.55 -15.70 11.33
C ARG A 50 -3.32 -14.60 12.36
N ARG A 51 -2.13 -14.00 12.36
CA ARG A 51 -1.75 -12.99 13.35
C ARG A 51 -2.52 -11.69 13.13
N ALA A 52 -2.66 -10.91 14.20
CA ALA A 52 -3.26 -9.59 14.11
C ALA A 52 -2.39 -8.63 13.31
N ALA A 53 -3.01 -7.65 12.66
CA ALA A 53 -2.29 -6.65 11.87
C ALA A 53 -1.21 -5.92 12.68
N SER A 54 -1.47 -5.61 13.96
CA SER A 54 -0.50 -4.93 14.81
C SER A 54 0.76 -5.75 15.05
N THR A 55 0.61 -7.05 15.23
CA THR A 55 1.73 -7.99 15.39
C THR A 55 2.53 -8.07 14.10
N LEU A 56 1.84 -8.22 12.98
CA LEU A 56 2.47 -8.29 11.66
C LEU A 56 3.22 -7.00 11.33
N THR A 57 2.64 -5.85 11.63
CA THR A 57 3.29 -4.55 11.41
C THR A 57 4.62 -4.50 12.13
N ARG A 58 4.64 -4.84 13.42
CA ARG A 58 5.87 -4.82 14.24
C ARG A 58 6.92 -5.78 13.69
N GLU A 59 6.54 -7.01 13.39
CA GLU A 59 7.48 -8.02 12.92
C GLU A 59 8.01 -7.72 11.52
N LEU A 60 7.15 -7.22 10.64
CA LEU A 60 7.57 -6.80 9.30
C LEU A 60 8.51 -5.61 9.35
N GLU A 61 8.19 -4.60 10.17
CA GLU A 61 9.07 -3.43 10.31
C GLU A 61 10.45 -3.81 10.84
N GLN A 62 10.51 -4.72 11.79
CA GLN A 62 11.80 -5.23 12.30
C GLN A 62 12.57 -6.00 11.22
N LYS A 63 11.90 -6.89 10.51
CA LYS A 63 12.53 -7.74 9.50
C LYS A 63 13.02 -6.94 8.31
N LEU A 64 12.20 -6.01 7.85
CA LEU A 64 12.45 -5.25 6.62
C LEU A 64 13.21 -3.93 6.87
N GLU A 65 13.34 -3.53 8.14
CA GLU A 65 13.96 -2.26 8.53
C GLU A 65 13.34 -1.06 7.83
N ARG A 66 11.99 -1.08 7.69
CA ARG A 66 11.21 -0.04 7.04
C ARG A 66 9.86 0.12 7.73
N ARG A 67 9.28 1.32 7.60
CA ARG A 67 7.90 1.54 8.01
C ARG A 67 6.96 0.83 7.05
N VAL A 68 5.92 0.22 7.59
CA VAL A 68 4.95 -0.59 6.82
C VAL A 68 3.54 -0.29 7.29
N ALA A 69 2.62 -0.14 6.34
CA ALA A 69 1.20 -0.11 6.63
C ALA A 69 0.61 -1.48 6.28
N VAL A 70 -0.03 -2.14 7.25
CA VAL A 70 -0.67 -3.44 7.03
C VAL A 70 -2.20 -3.24 7.05
N ARG A 71 -2.87 -3.74 6.04
CA ARG A 71 -4.33 -3.63 5.90
C ARG A 71 -4.93 -4.97 5.50
N SER A 72 -6.06 -5.32 6.11
CA SER A 72 -6.80 -6.53 5.73
C SER A 72 -7.61 -6.29 4.47
N LEU A 73 -8.04 -7.37 3.82
CA LEU A 73 -8.94 -7.27 2.67
C LEU A 73 -10.22 -6.51 3.02
N ALA A 74 -10.77 -6.74 4.21
CA ALA A 74 -11.97 -6.01 4.66
C ALA A 74 -11.72 -4.50 4.71
N GLN A 75 -10.55 -4.07 5.20
CA GLN A 75 -10.18 -2.66 5.24
C GLN A 75 -9.99 -2.08 3.83
N ILE A 76 -9.36 -2.83 2.94
CA ILE A 76 -9.18 -2.39 1.54
C ILE A 76 -10.52 -2.27 0.82
N ARG A 77 -11.45 -3.21 1.05
CA ARG A 77 -12.80 -3.13 0.49
C ARG A 77 -13.55 -1.90 1.01
N ALA A 78 -13.47 -1.65 2.31
CA ALA A 78 -14.10 -0.47 2.90
C ALA A 78 -13.53 0.83 2.34
N LEU A 79 -12.21 0.89 2.16
CA LEU A 79 -11.54 2.02 1.53
C LEU A 79 -12.04 2.24 0.11
N CYS A 80 -12.09 1.20 -0.71
CA CYS A 80 -12.54 1.31 -2.10
C CYS A 80 -13.98 1.80 -2.22
N LYS A 81 -14.84 1.48 -1.25
CA LYS A 81 -16.22 2.00 -1.20
C LYS A 81 -16.27 3.51 -0.91
N ARG A 82 -15.28 4.04 -0.23
CA ARG A 82 -15.17 5.47 0.07
C ARG A 82 -14.68 6.28 -1.14
N ILE A 83 -13.99 5.65 -2.06
CA ILE A 83 -13.42 6.32 -3.22
C ILE A 83 -14.53 6.45 -4.28
N PRO A 84 -14.88 7.68 -4.71
CA PRO A 84 -15.85 7.86 -5.79
C PRO A 84 -15.44 7.11 -7.06
N GLU A 85 -16.39 6.45 -7.70
CA GLU A 85 -16.12 5.64 -8.89
C GLU A 85 -15.47 6.43 -10.03
N GLY A 86 -15.83 7.69 -10.16
CA GLY A 86 -15.28 8.56 -11.19
C GLY A 86 -13.85 9.03 -10.92
N TRP A 87 -13.32 8.78 -9.73
CA TRP A 87 -11.94 9.16 -9.42
C TRP A 87 -10.96 8.12 -9.98
N GLY A 88 -10.00 8.60 -10.74
CA GLY A 88 -8.98 7.76 -11.35
C GLY A 88 -7.61 8.41 -11.30
N ASN A 89 -6.66 7.76 -11.90
CA ASN A 89 -5.31 8.28 -12.07
C ASN A 89 -4.92 8.07 -13.53
N ASP A 90 -5.05 9.12 -14.33
CA ASP A 90 -4.86 9.10 -15.78
C ASP A 90 -4.34 10.45 -16.28
N GLN A 91 -4.52 10.76 -17.55
CA GLN A 91 -4.06 12.02 -18.15
C GLN A 91 -4.86 13.24 -17.67
N GLU A 92 -6.08 13.05 -17.19
CA GLU A 92 -6.98 14.14 -16.81
C GLU A 92 -7.03 14.36 -15.31
N GLN A 93 -6.80 13.32 -14.52
CA GLN A 93 -6.95 13.39 -13.07
C GLN A 93 -5.88 12.60 -12.34
N LYS A 94 -5.64 13.02 -11.10
CA LYS A 94 -4.70 12.37 -10.20
C LYS A 94 -5.41 12.07 -8.89
N THR A 95 -5.35 10.83 -8.45
CA THR A 95 -5.93 10.39 -7.19
C THR A 95 -4.93 9.54 -6.42
N ASP A 96 -4.56 9.98 -5.23
CA ASP A 96 -3.63 9.30 -4.35
C ASP A 96 -4.29 8.96 -3.01
N ILE A 97 -3.89 7.83 -2.47
CA ILE A 97 -4.35 7.33 -1.18
C ILE A 97 -3.16 7.27 -0.24
N GLY A 98 -3.27 7.94 0.90
CA GLY A 98 -2.27 7.89 1.97
C GLY A 98 -2.69 6.89 3.05
N PHE A 99 -1.89 5.86 3.25
CA PHE A 99 -2.11 4.88 4.32
C PHE A 99 -1.35 5.32 5.55
N ALA A 100 -2.07 5.70 6.60
CA ALA A 100 -1.44 6.19 7.83
C ALA A 100 -0.60 5.09 8.49
N LEU A 101 0.59 5.46 8.97
CA LEU A 101 1.56 4.53 9.54
C LEU A 101 1.42 4.39 11.06
N ASP A 102 1.12 5.48 11.76
CA ASP A 102 1.07 5.51 13.22
C ASP A 102 -0.34 5.38 13.79
N GLU A 103 -1.35 5.45 12.94
CA GLU A 103 -2.75 5.33 13.33
C GLU A 103 -3.53 4.61 12.24
N PRO A 104 -4.69 4.01 12.55
CA PRO A 104 -5.51 3.39 11.52
C PRO A 104 -6.16 4.45 10.63
N GLY A 105 -6.38 4.07 9.39
CA GLY A 105 -7.12 4.89 8.45
C GLY A 105 -6.32 5.29 7.23
N GLU A 106 -7.04 5.88 6.28
CA GLU A 106 -6.50 6.29 5.01
C GLU A 106 -7.02 7.67 4.66
N LEU A 107 -6.19 8.45 3.98
CA LEU A 107 -6.48 9.79 3.50
C LEU A 107 -6.60 9.76 1.99
N LEU A 108 -7.63 10.42 1.47
CA LEU A 108 -7.90 10.49 0.04
C LEU A 108 -7.52 11.87 -0.49
N TRP A 109 -6.83 11.91 -1.62
CA TRP A 109 -6.50 13.15 -2.30
C TRP A 109 -6.80 13.03 -3.79
N HIS A 110 -7.46 14.05 -4.36
CA HIS A 110 -7.87 14.05 -5.75
C HIS A 110 -7.77 15.46 -6.34
N ALA A 111 -7.31 15.55 -7.58
CA ALA A 111 -7.30 16.80 -8.33
C ALA A 111 -7.38 16.53 -9.83
N LEU A 112 -7.88 17.54 -10.57
CA LEU A 112 -7.78 17.55 -12.01
C LEU A 112 -6.38 18.06 -12.38
N ARG A 113 -5.72 17.37 -13.31
CA ARG A 113 -4.33 17.71 -13.68
C ARG A 113 -4.19 19.10 -14.25
N LYS A 114 -5.23 19.61 -14.93
CA LYS A 114 -5.23 20.98 -15.47
C LYS A 114 -5.10 22.04 -14.38
N ASP A 115 -5.48 21.72 -13.15
CA ASP A 115 -5.44 22.63 -12.00
C ASP A 115 -4.15 22.50 -11.21
N LEU A 116 -3.27 21.57 -11.57
CA LEU A 116 -2.03 21.30 -10.86
C LEU A 116 -0.84 21.93 -11.55
N LYS A 117 0.08 22.46 -10.74
CA LYS A 117 1.42 22.85 -11.20
C LYS A 117 2.27 21.59 -11.41
N PRO A 118 3.35 21.66 -12.23
CA PRO A 118 4.28 20.54 -12.37
C PRO A 118 4.76 20.04 -10.99
N ARG A 119 4.70 18.74 -10.79
CA ARG A 119 5.12 18.06 -9.55
C ARG A 119 4.26 18.37 -8.31
N GLU A 120 3.15 19.07 -8.49
CA GLU A 120 2.22 19.29 -7.38
C GLU A 120 1.50 17.98 -7.03
N GLY A 121 1.35 17.72 -5.74
CA GLY A 121 0.68 16.54 -5.23
C GLY A 121 0.22 16.74 -3.80
N PRO A 122 -0.28 15.68 -3.15
CA PRO A 122 -0.81 15.82 -1.80
C PRO A 122 0.27 16.18 -0.77
N GLU A 123 -0.13 17.00 0.19
CA GLU A 123 0.63 17.25 1.42
C GLU A 123 -0.11 16.56 2.54
N TRP A 124 0.49 15.52 3.09
CA TRP A 124 -0.16 14.72 4.12
C TRP A 124 0.17 15.27 5.51
N GLU A 125 -0.86 15.46 6.36
CA GLU A 125 -0.70 15.97 7.72
C GLU A 125 -0.11 14.96 8.69
N VAL A 126 -0.12 13.68 8.32
CA VAL A 126 0.44 12.58 9.12
C VAL A 126 1.38 11.75 8.25
N GLU A 127 2.23 10.94 8.88
CA GLU A 127 3.09 10.04 8.14
C GLU A 127 2.27 8.96 7.44
N VAL A 128 2.50 8.83 6.14
CA VAL A 128 1.78 7.85 5.31
C VAL A 128 2.76 7.12 4.39
N THR A 129 2.32 5.98 3.88
CA THR A 129 2.84 5.43 2.63
C THR A 129 1.73 5.59 1.59
N ALA A 130 2.05 6.19 0.46
CA ALA A 130 1.04 6.57 -0.53
C ALA A 130 1.06 5.64 -1.75
N ARG A 131 -0.14 5.41 -2.31
CA ARG A 131 -0.32 4.68 -3.57
C ARG A 131 -1.37 5.41 -4.41
N ASN A 132 -1.21 5.40 -5.74
CA ASN A 132 -2.27 5.93 -6.58
C ASN A 132 -3.49 4.97 -6.58
N VAL A 133 -4.63 5.49 -6.97
CA VAL A 133 -5.90 4.75 -6.90
C VAL A 133 -5.91 3.50 -7.78
N ASN A 134 -5.19 3.52 -8.92
CA ASN A 134 -5.12 2.36 -9.80
C ASN A 134 -4.45 1.18 -9.09
N THR A 135 -3.35 1.46 -8.37
CA THR A 135 -2.66 0.45 -7.56
C THR A 135 -3.58 -0.11 -6.48
N VAL A 136 -4.29 0.75 -5.76
CA VAL A 136 -5.21 0.33 -4.70
C VAL A 136 -6.30 -0.60 -5.23
N ARG A 137 -6.92 -0.25 -6.35
CA ARG A 137 -7.95 -1.07 -6.98
C ARG A 137 -7.42 -2.41 -7.47
N THR A 138 -6.20 -2.43 -8.00
CA THR A 138 -5.56 -3.66 -8.43
C THR A 138 -5.21 -4.55 -7.24
N LEU A 139 -4.72 -3.97 -6.15
CA LEU A 139 -4.43 -4.72 -4.91
C LEU A 139 -5.70 -5.38 -4.38
N ARG A 140 -6.82 -4.67 -4.36
CA ARG A 140 -8.11 -5.25 -3.96
C ARG A 140 -8.45 -6.48 -4.80
N ALA A 141 -8.36 -6.36 -6.12
CA ALA A 141 -8.67 -7.48 -7.03
C ALA A 141 -7.76 -8.69 -6.78
N LYS A 142 -6.47 -8.45 -6.60
CA LYS A 142 -5.50 -9.52 -6.31
C LYS A 142 -5.74 -10.18 -4.96
N MET A 143 -6.10 -9.41 -3.95
CA MET A 143 -6.41 -9.93 -2.62
C MET A 143 -7.70 -10.77 -2.64
N GLU A 144 -8.69 -10.35 -3.41
CA GLU A 144 -9.94 -11.10 -3.56
C GLU A 144 -9.75 -12.41 -4.32
N ALA A 145 -8.74 -12.50 -5.17
CA ALA A 145 -8.42 -13.70 -5.94
C ALA A 145 -7.59 -14.74 -5.15
N LEU A 146 -7.15 -14.37 -3.97
CA LEU A 146 -6.28 -15.23 -3.16
C LEU A 146 -7.04 -16.37 -2.45
#